data_4435c04f616e9623c36df6beb60f2938
#
_entry.id   4435c04f616e9623c36df6beb60f2938
#
_cell.length_a   1.000
_cell.length_b   1.000
_cell.length_c   1.000
_cell.angle_alpha   90.00
_cell.angle_beta   90.00
_cell.angle_gamma   90.00
#
_symmetry.space_group_name_H-M   'P 1'
#
loop_
_entity.id
_entity.type
_entity.pdbx_description
1 polymer ?
#
loop_
_entity_poly.entity_id
_entity_poly.type
_entity_poly.pdbx_seq_one_letter_code
_entity_poly.pdbx_strand_id
1 'polypeptide(L)'
;MADGQVICAEAGGVEGKQKAGMEKFKADFKKKFGADVQIYAPYVYDAVNVMVAAMVKAGSSDPKVYLPVLAKTANYHGVTGDISFDEKGDIKNGALTLYTYKGEKREEMKVVR
;
A
#
# COMPACT_ATOMS: atom_id res chain seq x y z
N MET A 1 -16.80 -17.75 -16.72
CA MET A 1 -17.30 -16.84 -15.68
C MET A 1 -17.95 -15.68 -16.38
N ALA A 2 -19.14 -15.23 -15.95
CA ALA A 2 -19.83 -14.13 -16.63
C ALA A 2 -19.13 -12.77 -16.30
N ASP A 3 -19.12 -11.86 -17.28
CA ASP A 3 -18.59 -10.53 -17.09
C ASP A 3 -19.33 -9.79 -15.96
N GLY A 4 -18.60 -9.02 -15.18
CA GLY A 4 -19.16 -8.23 -14.07
C GLY A 4 -19.31 -8.96 -12.74
N GLN A 5 -19.00 -10.25 -12.66
CA GLN A 5 -18.94 -10.98 -11.38
C GLN A 5 -17.68 -10.61 -10.60
N VAL A 6 -17.84 -10.37 -9.29
CA VAL A 6 -16.69 -10.22 -8.39
C VAL A 6 -16.00 -11.58 -8.26
N ILE A 7 -14.71 -11.61 -8.51
CA ILE A 7 -13.93 -12.84 -8.46
C ILE A 7 -12.81 -12.79 -7.43
N CYS A 8 -12.33 -11.61 -7.06
CA CYS A 8 -11.30 -11.48 -6.04
C CYS A 8 -11.37 -10.14 -5.30
N ALA A 9 -10.87 -10.13 -4.07
CA ALA A 9 -10.57 -8.95 -3.30
C ALA A 9 -9.08 -8.96 -2.99
N GLU A 10 -8.38 -7.94 -3.41
CA GLU A 10 -6.93 -7.83 -3.25
C GLU A 10 -6.53 -6.39 -2.89
N ALA A 11 -5.27 -6.24 -2.47
CA ALA A 11 -4.65 -4.92 -2.41
C ALA A 11 -4.50 -4.33 -3.83
N GLY A 12 -4.36 -3.03 -3.96
CA GLY A 12 -3.97 -2.41 -5.23
C GLY A 12 -4.59 -1.07 -5.55
N GLY A 13 -5.87 -0.87 -5.33
CA GLY A 13 -6.53 0.42 -5.58
C GLY A 13 -6.29 1.43 -4.46
N VAL A 14 -6.19 2.69 -4.83
CA VAL A 14 -6.15 3.81 -3.90
C VAL A 14 -7.18 4.86 -4.30
N GLU A 15 -7.72 5.55 -3.32
CA GLU A 15 -8.72 6.59 -3.51
C GLU A 15 -8.27 7.93 -2.92
N GLY A 16 -8.98 8.99 -3.30
CA GLY A 16 -8.79 10.30 -2.72
C GLY A 16 -7.42 10.90 -2.99
N LYS A 17 -6.81 11.45 -1.95
CA LYS A 17 -5.56 12.21 -2.03
C LYS A 17 -4.35 11.36 -2.44
N GLN A 18 -4.36 10.07 -2.09
CA GLN A 18 -3.26 9.14 -2.40
C GLN A 18 -3.20 8.75 -3.88
N LYS A 19 -4.28 8.95 -4.64
CA LYS A 19 -4.33 8.59 -6.07
C LYS A 19 -3.23 9.27 -6.87
N ALA A 20 -3.01 10.56 -6.67
CA ALA A 20 -1.95 11.31 -7.35
C ALA A 20 -0.55 10.79 -6.99
N GLY A 21 -0.32 10.47 -5.71
CA GLY A 21 0.94 9.89 -5.23
C GLY A 21 1.22 8.51 -5.84
N MET A 22 0.20 7.66 -5.92
CA MET A 22 0.30 6.34 -6.56
C MET A 22 0.61 6.45 -8.05
N GLU A 23 -0.05 7.35 -8.78
CA GLU A 23 0.22 7.55 -10.22
C GLU A 23 1.63 8.08 -10.46
N LYS A 24 2.09 9.01 -9.61
CA LYS A 24 3.49 9.48 -9.65
C LYS A 24 4.46 8.33 -9.37
N PHE A 25 4.22 7.51 -8.35
CA PHE A 25 5.04 6.35 -8.04
C PHE A 25 5.15 5.38 -9.23
N LYS A 26 4.03 5.07 -9.88
CA LYS A 26 4.00 4.21 -11.07
C LYS A 26 4.81 4.79 -12.23
N ALA A 27 4.67 6.09 -12.49
CA ALA A 27 5.40 6.77 -13.54
C ALA A 27 6.91 6.80 -13.29
N ASP A 28 7.33 7.12 -12.07
CA ASP A 28 8.74 7.16 -11.67
C ASP A 28 9.36 5.76 -11.71
N PHE A 29 8.63 4.74 -11.27
CA PHE A 29 9.06 3.35 -11.33
C PHE A 29 9.28 2.90 -12.78
N LYS A 30 8.31 3.15 -13.66
CA LYS A 30 8.41 2.82 -15.08
C LYS A 30 9.58 3.52 -15.75
N LYS A 31 9.77 4.81 -15.45
CA LYS A 31 10.91 5.59 -15.94
C LYS A 31 12.25 5.02 -15.49
N LYS A 32 12.35 4.58 -14.23
CA LYS A 32 13.59 4.09 -13.63
C LYS A 32 13.94 2.66 -14.04
N PHE A 33 12.94 1.79 -14.13
CA PHE A 33 13.15 0.34 -14.30
C PHE A 33 12.67 -0.20 -15.66
N GLY A 34 12.01 0.61 -16.49
CA GLY A 34 11.51 0.19 -17.81
C GLY A 34 10.35 -0.82 -17.75
N ALA A 35 9.78 -1.06 -16.57
CA ALA A 35 8.72 -2.03 -16.34
C ALA A 35 7.53 -1.42 -15.60
N ASP A 36 6.35 -2.01 -15.77
CA ASP A 36 5.18 -1.61 -15.04
C ASP A 36 5.22 -2.12 -13.59
N VAL A 37 4.62 -1.34 -12.69
CA VAL A 37 4.55 -1.66 -11.26
C VAL A 37 3.69 -2.91 -11.05
N GLN A 38 4.23 -3.89 -10.31
CA GLN A 38 3.47 -5.03 -9.83
C GLN A 38 2.61 -4.64 -8.62
N ILE A 39 1.56 -5.42 -8.38
CA ILE A 39 0.52 -5.08 -7.38
C ILE A 39 1.07 -4.80 -5.97
N TYR A 40 2.12 -5.51 -5.55
CA TYR A 40 2.70 -5.36 -4.21
C TYR A 40 3.84 -4.34 -4.10
N ALA A 41 4.39 -3.87 -5.22
CA ALA A 41 5.54 -2.96 -5.21
C ALA A 41 5.31 -1.67 -4.41
N PRO A 42 4.17 -0.97 -4.51
CA PRO A 42 3.91 0.23 -3.69
C PRO A 42 3.78 -0.10 -2.20
N TYR A 43 3.28 -1.27 -1.84
CA TYR A 43 3.19 -1.71 -0.43
C TYR A 43 4.56 -2.00 0.16
N VAL A 44 5.44 -2.65 -0.58
CA VAL A 44 6.84 -2.87 -0.17
C VAL A 44 7.57 -1.54 -0.02
N TYR A 45 7.35 -0.62 -0.96
CA TYR A 45 7.91 0.73 -0.88
C TYR A 45 7.49 1.44 0.42
N ASP A 46 6.21 1.45 0.74
CA ASP A 46 5.70 2.05 1.98
C ASP A 46 6.23 1.33 3.22
N ALA A 47 6.26 -0.01 3.22
CA ALA A 47 6.75 -0.79 4.35
C ALA A 47 8.21 -0.44 4.70
N VAL A 48 9.07 -0.35 3.69
CA VAL A 48 10.48 0.05 3.88
C VAL A 48 10.57 1.49 4.42
N ASN A 49 9.81 2.42 3.85
CA ASN A 49 9.84 3.82 4.30
C ASN A 49 9.32 4.00 5.73
N VAL A 50 8.24 3.31 6.10
CA VAL A 50 7.70 3.32 7.47
C VAL A 50 8.73 2.77 8.46
N MET A 51 9.39 1.66 8.12
CA MET A 51 10.43 1.07 8.95
C MET A 51 11.64 2.01 9.11
N VAL A 52 12.13 2.60 8.02
CA VAL A 52 13.23 3.57 8.06
C VAL A 52 12.85 4.81 8.87
N ALA A 53 11.63 5.33 8.69
CA ALA A 53 11.13 6.45 9.50
C ALA A 53 11.12 6.14 11.00
N ALA A 54 10.75 4.90 11.37
CA ALA A 54 10.80 4.44 12.76
C ALA A 54 12.24 4.36 13.28
N MET A 55 13.19 3.86 12.48
CA MET A 55 14.61 3.82 12.83
C MET A 55 15.19 5.22 13.03
N VAL A 56 14.89 6.14 12.13
CA VAL A 56 15.31 7.56 12.25
C VAL A 56 14.75 8.18 13.52
N LYS A 57 13.46 7.99 13.79
CA LYS A 57 12.81 8.51 15.00
C LYS A 57 13.36 7.88 16.29
N ALA A 58 13.73 6.62 16.23
CA ALA A 58 14.36 5.89 17.35
C ALA A 58 15.84 6.22 17.53
N GLY A 59 16.49 6.82 16.53
CA GLY A 59 17.94 7.06 16.51
C GLY A 59 18.76 5.77 16.45
N SER A 60 18.18 4.67 15.98
CA SER A 60 18.84 3.35 15.99
C SER A 60 18.25 2.41 14.95
N SER A 61 19.10 1.60 14.34
CA SER A 61 18.71 0.47 13.49
C SER A 61 18.58 -0.86 14.26
N ASP A 62 18.83 -0.86 15.56
CA ASP A 62 18.60 -2.04 16.41
C ASP A 62 17.09 -2.30 16.54
N PRO A 63 16.59 -3.51 16.16
CA PRO A 63 15.18 -3.86 16.27
C PRO A 63 14.60 -3.68 17.67
N LYS A 64 15.37 -3.94 18.71
CA LYS A 64 14.93 -3.75 20.11
C LYS A 64 14.60 -2.29 20.42
N VAL A 65 15.22 -1.35 19.70
CA VAL A 65 15.05 0.10 19.90
C VAL A 65 13.96 0.65 18.99
N TYR A 66 13.95 0.30 17.69
CA TYR A 66 12.99 0.90 16.77
C TYR A 66 11.62 0.21 16.74
N LEU A 67 11.49 -1.08 17.07
CA LEU A 67 10.19 -1.80 17.04
C LEU A 67 9.10 -1.13 17.89
N PRO A 68 9.37 -0.67 19.13
CA PRO A 68 8.36 0.06 19.91
C PRO A 68 7.91 1.37 19.25
N VAL A 69 8.80 2.00 18.46
CA VAL A 69 8.50 3.22 17.71
C VAL A 69 7.69 2.88 16.47
N LEU A 70 8.07 1.83 15.75
CA LEU A 70 7.34 1.31 14.58
C LEU A 70 5.90 0.93 14.94
N ALA A 71 5.71 0.19 16.04
CA ALA A 71 4.39 -0.22 16.52
C ALA A 71 3.45 0.97 16.83
N LYS A 72 4.02 2.14 17.15
CA LYS A 72 3.27 3.38 17.42
C LYS A 72 3.09 4.26 16.17
N THR A 73 3.39 3.76 15.00
CA THR A 73 3.16 4.50 13.75
C THR A 73 1.68 4.87 13.63
N ALA A 74 1.43 6.15 13.42
CA ALA A 74 0.09 6.69 13.23
C ALA A 74 0.11 7.77 12.14
N ASN A 75 -0.87 7.69 11.24
CA ASN A 75 -1.07 8.63 10.14
C ASN A 75 0.17 8.85 9.25
N TYR A 76 0.93 7.80 9.00
CA TYR A 76 2.03 7.88 8.03
C TYR A 76 1.45 7.96 6.62
N HIS A 77 1.77 9.01 5.87
CA HIS A 77 1.26 9.25 4.52
C HIS A 77 2.08 8.46 3.49
N GLY A 78 1.64 7.25 3.19
CA GLY A 78 2.21 6.40 2.15
C GLY A 78 1.59 6.60 0.77
N VAL A 79 2.16 5.95 -0.23
CA VAL A 79 1.58 5.91 -1.59
C VAL A 79 0.37 4.98 -1.66
N THR A 80 0.26 4.04 -0.74
CA THR A 80 -0.85 3.10 -0.62
C THR A 80 -2.00 3.60 0.26
N GLY A 81 -1.78 4.65 1.03
CA GLY A 81 -2.76 5.23 1.95
C GLY A 81 -2.11 5.78 3.22
N ASP A 82 -2.96 6.17 4.16
CA ASP A 82 -2.51 6.55 5.49
C ASP A 82 -2.33 5.30 6.36
N ILE A 83 -1.11 5.10 6.86
CA ILE A 83 -0.72 3.91 7.58
C ILE A 83 -0.72 4.20 9.09
N SER A 84 -1.48 3.41 9.82
CA SER A 84 -1.48 3.34 11.28
C SER A 84 -1.61 1.90 11.70
N PHE A 85 -0.92 1.50 12.76
CA PHE A 85 -1.02 0.15 13.29
C PHE A 85 -1.91 0.11 14.55
N ASP A 86 -2.57 -1.02 14.76
CA ASP A 86 -3.27 -1.32 15.99
C ASP A 86 -2.34 -2.00 17.02
N GLU A 87 -2.91 -2.45 18.14
CA GLU A 87 -2.16 -3.08 19.22
C GLU A 87 -1.55 -4.44 18.83
N LYS A 88 -2.06 -5.07 17.78
CA LYS A 88 -1.58 -6.35 17.23
C LYS A 88 -0.54 -6.17 16.11
N GLY A 89 -0.36 -4.92 15.65
CA GLY A 89 0.49 -4.60 14.51
C GLY A 89 -0.23 -4.67 13.16
N ASP A 90 -1.56 -4.82 13.15
CA ASP A 90 -2.35 -4.80 11.93
C ASP A 90 -2.62 -3.35 11.47
N ILE A 91 -2.77 -3.17 10.15
CA ILE A 91 -3.11 -1.86 9.59
C ILE A 91 -4.55 -1.50 9.94
N LYS A 92 -4.74 -0.34 10.59
CA LYS A 92 -6.07 0.22 10.84
C LYS A 92 -6.70 0.70 9.54
N ASN A 93 -7.98 0.38 9.35
CA ASN A 93 -8.75 0.80 8.18
C ASN A 93 -8.09 0.38 6.85
N GLY A 94 -7.46 -0.78 6.83
CA GLY A 94 -6.87 -1.35 5.62
C GLY A 94 -7.90 -1.42 4.49
N ALA A 95 -7.49 -1.03 3.28
CA ALA A 95 -8.36 -1.07 2.12
C ALA A 95 -8.11 -2.34 1.30
N LEU A 96 -9.20 -2.92 0.80
CA LEU A 96 -9.16 -3.97 -0.22
C LEU A 96 -9.86 -3.47 -1.47
N THR A 97 -9.41 -3.93 -2.61
CA THR A 97 -10.01 -3.61 -3.89
C THR A 97 -10.75 -4.82 -4.44
N LEU A 98 -11.99 -4.62 -4.80
CA LEU A 98 -12.78 -5.64 -5.49
C LEU A 98 -12.51 -5.54 -6.99
N TYR A 99 -12.18 -6.68 -7.59
CA TYR A 99 -11.91 -6.81 -9.00
C TYR A 99 -12.91 -7.75 -9.68
N THR A 100 -13.19 -7.45 -10.92
CA THR A 100 -13.92 -8.32 -11.84
C THR A 100 -13.13 -8.54 -13.12
N TYR A 101 -13.64 -9.41 -14.00
CA TYR A 101 -13.11 -9.57 -15.35
C TYR A 101 -14.13 -9.15 -16.40
N LYS A 102 -13.64 -8.50 -17.44
CA LYS A 102 -14.33 -8.35 -18.72
C LYS A 102 -13.47 -9.01 -19.80
N GLY A 103 -13.94 -10.14 -20.27
CA GLY A 103 -13.10 -11.02 -21.07
C GLY A 103 -11.87 -11.48 -20.26
N GLU A 104 -10.69 -11.28 -20.81
CA GLU A 104 -9.40 -11.61 -20.15
C GLU A 104 -8.81 -10.46 -19.31
N LYS A 105 -9.43 -9.28 -19.33
CA LYS A 105 -8.97 -8.10 -18.61
C LYS A 105 -9.54 -8.01 -17.22
N ARG A 106 -8.65 -7.90 -16.22
CA ARG A 106 -9.04 -7.57 -14.85
C ARG A 106 -9.34 -6.07 -14.74
N GLU A 107 -10.50 -5.74 -14.18
CA GLU A 107 -10.93 -4.37 -13.94
C GLU A 107 -11.24 -4.15 -12.46
N GLU A 108 -10.83 -2.98 -11.97
CA GLU A 108 -11.18 -2.53 -10.61
C GLU A 108 -12.65 -2.14 -10.58
N MET A 109 -13.38 -2.63 -9.58
CA MET A 109 -14.79 -2.29 -9.34
C MET A 109 -14.92 -1.22 -8.26
N LYS A 110 -14.34 -1.48 -7.09
CA LYS A 110 -14.50 -0.64 -5.91
C LYS A 110 -13.41 -0.91 -4.89
N VAL A 111 -12.92 0.14 -4.26
CA VAL A 111 -12.12 0.04 -3.03
C VAL A 111 -13.08 -0.01 -1.83
N VAL A 112 -12.85 -0.94 -0.90
CA VAL A 112 -13.63 -1.12 0.33
C VAL A 112 -12.72 -1.05 1.55
N ARG A 113 -13.25 -0.52 2.65
CA ARG A 113 -12.57 -0.39 3.94
C ARG A 113 -13.44 -0.93 5.06
#